data_132b2b371d4bff8f50117dcb6bc4b762
#
_entry.id   132b2b371d4bff8f50117dcb6bc4b762
#
_cell.length_a   1.000
_cell.length_b   1.000
_cell.length_c   1.000
_cell.angle_alpha   90.00
_cell.angle_beta   90.00
_cell.angle_gamma   90.00
#
_symmetry.space_group_name_H-M   'P 1'
#
loop_
_entity.id
_entity.type
_entity.pdbx_description
1 polymer ?
#
loop_
_entity_poly.entity_id
_entity_poly.type
_entity_poly.pdbx_seq_one_letter_code
_entity_poly.pdbx_strand_id
1 'polypeptide(L)'
;RTNNYAILSGHSLGGLLSVYALQSRPEMFQAYFAFSPSLWWDSEVIFSDAAKFLSQPEDLNKYLYVNMGNEGGQMLSAFERYTELLNTSNREGFSYDTNLDISESHNTTALAGMSLAFQKQLTSLRPSGEVIEKGVTAIQQYYKDLSKKYGYNAKPSYKAINHAGYNALEKQDYDT
;
A
#
# COMPACT_ATOMS: atom_id res chain seq x y z
N ARG A 1 8.12 14.73 -15.79
CA ARG A 1 7.52 15.38 -14.59
C ARG A 1 7.33 14.32 -13.53
N THR A 2 7.78 14.57 -12.30
CA THR A 2 7.52 13.76 -11.11
C THR A 2 6.41 14.42 -10.30
N ASN A 3 5.67 13.61 -9.52
CA ASN A 3 4.77 14.08 -8.47
C ASN A 3 5.43 13.87 -7.09
N ASN A 4 4.76 14.27 -6.04
CA ASN A 4 5.26 14.13 -4.66
C ASN A 4 4.99 12.73 -4.06
N TYR A 5 4.45 11.80 -4.84
CA TYR A 5 4.22 10.44 -4.38
C TYR A 5 5.49 9.61 -4.56
N ALA A 6 6.16 9.32 -3.46
CA ALA A 6 7.39 8.56 -3.43
C ALA A 6 7.18 7.22 -2.69
N ILE A 7 7.79 6.17 -3.20
CA ILE A 7 7.75 4.81 -2.63
C ILE A 7 9.17 4.43 -2.24
N LEU A 8 9.38 4.01 -0.99
CA LEU A 8 10.61 3.33 -0.59
C LEU A 8 10.45 1.84 -0.79
N SER A 9 11.36 1.22 -1.50
CA SER A 9 11.35 -0.21 -1.78
C SER A 9 12.67 -0.85 -1.40
N GLY A 10 12.64 -1.98 -0.72
CA GLY A 10 13.86 -2.69 -0.32
C GLY A 10 13.66 -4.20 -0.20
N HIS A 11 14.77 -4.93 -0.37
CA HIS A 11 14.85 -6.37 -0.24
C HIS A 11 15.80 -6.75 0.88
N SER A 12 15.51 -7.81 1.63
CA SER A 12 16.37 -8.33 2.70
C SER A 12 16.65 -7.26 3.78
N LEU A 13 17.91 -6.86 4.00
CA LEU A 13 18.26 -5.72 4.88
C LEU A 13 17.69 -4.39 4.34
N GLY A 14 17.57 -4.21 3.03
CA GLY A 14 16.86 -3.08 2.44
C GLY A 14 15.36 -3.11 2.73
N GLY A 15 14.75 -4.30 2.84
CA GLY A 15 13.38 -4.49 3.29
C GLY A 15 13.21 -4.12 4.77
N LEU A 16 14.15 -4.51 5.62
CA LEU A 16 14.21 -4.05 7.02
C LEU A 16 14.31 -2.53 7.10
N LEU A 17 15.17 -1.90 6.26
CA LEU A 17 15.25 -0.44 6.19
C LEU A 17 13.92 0.19 5.78
N SER A 18 13.17 -0.40 4.86
CA SER A 18 11.85 0.11 4.45
C SER A 18 10.86 0.09 5.61
N VAL A 19 10.83 -0.99 6.40
CA VAL A 19 9.99 -1.10 7.60
C VAL A 19 10.46 -0.10 8.67
N TYR A 20 11.75 0.00 8.93
CA TYR A 20 12.31 0.95 9.89
C TYR A 20 12.01 2.40 9.53
N ALA A 21 12.15 2.77 8.25
CA ALA A 21 11.84 4.12 7.79
C ALA A 21 10.36 4.47 7.96
N LEU A 22 9.44 3.51 7.70
CA LEU A 22 8.02 3.71 7.97
C LEU A 22 7.75 3.99 9.47
N GLN A 23 8.41 3.26 10.36
CA GLN A 23 8.17 3.38 11.80
C GLN A 23 8.80 4.63 12.41
N SER A 24 9.99 5.03 11.92
CA SER A 24 10.78 6.12 12.48
C SER A 24 10.58 7.47 11.79
N ARG A 25 10.32 7.48 10.49
CA ARG A 25 10.23 8.67 9.64
C ARG A 25 9.12 8.52 8.57
N PRO A 26 7.85 8.28 9.00
CA PRO A 26 6.75 7.99 8.05
C PRO A 26 6.45 9.15 7.08
N GLU A 27 6.91 10.36 7.39
CA GLU A 27 6.71 11.53 6.52
C GLU A 27 7.53 11.49 5.22
N MET A 28 8.59 10.67 5.15
CA MET A 28 9.52 10.68 4.00
C MET A 28 8.91 10.09 2.73
N PHE A 29 8.06 9.07 2.86
CA PHE A 29 7.46 8.38 1.71
C PHE A 29 5.97 8.16 1.90
N GLN A 30 5.23 7.97 0.82
CA GLN A 30 3.80 7.70 0.85
C GLN A 30 3.50 6.19 0.95
N ALA A 31 4.40 5.36 0.41
CA ALA A 31 4.30 3.91 0.51
C ALA A 31 5.67 3.27 0.76
N TYR A 32 5.65 2.07 1.33
CA TYR A 32 6.81 1.30 1.72
C TYR A 32 6.63 -0.15 1.25
N PHE A 33 7.58 -0.66 0.49
CA PHE A 33 7.58 -2.04 0.03
C PHE A 33 8.78 -2.77 0.63
N ALA A 34 8.52 -3.83 1.37
CA ALA A 34 9.53 -4.63 2.04
C ALA A 34 9.46 -6.08 1.53
N PHE A 35 10.44 -6.48 0.74
CA PHE A 35 10.52 -7.81 0.16
C PHE A 35 11.47 -8.68 0.97
N SER A 36 10.97 -9.81 1.47
CA SER A 36 11.70 -10.71 2.38
C SER A 36 12.55 -9.94 3.40
N PRO A 37 11.95 -9.03 4.18
CA PRO A 37 12.71 -8.17 5.09
C PRO A 37 13.39 -8.98 6.18
N SER A 38 14.63 -8.62 6.52
CA SER A 38 15.41 -9.25 7.59
C SER A 38 14.90 -8.88 8.98
N LEU A 39 13.62 -9.15 9.28
CA LEU A 39 12.96 -8.75 10.52
C LEU A 39 13.55 -9.43 11.79
N TRP A 40 14.27 -10.54 11.62
CA TRP A 40 14.98 -11.26 12.66
C TRP A 40 16.25 -10.56 13.15
N TRP A 41 16.71 -9.53 12.42
CA TRP A 41 17.97 -8.86 12.70
C TRP A 41 18.00 -8.23 14.10
N ASP A 42 19.17 -8.29 14.76
CA ASP A 42 19.43 -7.73 16.08
C ASP A 42 18.37 -8.11 17.12
N SER A 43 18.14 -9.43 17.24
CA SER A 43 17.14 -9.97 18.18
C SER A 43 15.74 -9.37 18.00
N GLU A 44 15.37 -9.07 16.73
CA GLU A 44 14.05 -8.58 16.37
C GLU A 44 13.71 -7.18 16.95
N VAL A 45 14.73 -6.35 17.15
CA VAL A 45 14.56 -4.99 17.71
C VAL A 45 13.46 -4.18 17.03
N ILE A 46 13.21 -4.43 15.73
CA ILE A 46 12.19 -3.75 14.93
C ILE A 46 10.76 -3.91 15.50
N PHE A 47 10.48 -4.99 16.23
CA PHE A 47 9.13 -5.27 16.76
C PHE A 47 8.73 -4.33 17.89
N SER A 48 9.67 -3.92 18.74
CA SER A 48 9.38 -2.98 19.82
C SER A 48 8.93 -1.62 19.27
N ASP A 49 9.55 -1.18 18.17
CA ASP A 49 9.21 0.05 17.49
C ASP A 49 7.92 -0.08 16.69
N ALA A 50 7.68 -1.26 16.09
CA ALA A 50 6.43 -1.56 15.40
C ALA A 50 5.22 -1.46 16.34
N ALA A 51 5.28 -2.04 17.53
CA ALA A 51 4.18 -1.98 18.49
C ALA A 51 3.85 -0.54 18.89
N LYS A 52 4.88 0.28 19.16
CA LYS A 52 4.72 1.71 19.47
C LYS A 52 4.11 2.47 18.28
N PHE A 53 4.65 2.24 17.08
CA PHE A 53 4.18 2.86 15.85
C PHE A 53 2.70 2.56 15.57
N LEU A 54 2.30 1.29 15.71
CA LEU A 54 0.93 0.85 15.43
C LEU A 54 -0.10 1.30 16.47
N SER A 55 0.35 1.62 17.69
CA SER A 55 -0.53 2.11 18.77
C SER A 55 -0.74 3.64 18.78
N GLN A 56 -0.08 4.39 17.91
CA GLN A 56 -0.24 5.84 17.84
C GLN A 56 -1.62 6.21 17.29
N PRO A 57 -2.32 7.20 17.90
CA PRO A 57 -3.69 7.55 17.51
C PRO A 57 -3.78 8.44 16.26
N GLU A 58 -2.66 9.02 15.81
CA GLU A 58 -2.65 9.95 14.68
C GLU A 58 -2.91 9.23 13.35
N ASP A 59 -3.71 9.85 12.49
CA ASP A 59 -3.93 9.41 11.11
C ASP A 59 -2.60 9.39 10.34
N LEU A 60 -2.25 8.23 9.80
CA LEU A 60 -0.95 8.03 9.17
C LEU A 60 -0.96 8.27 7.66
N ASN A 61 -2.05 7.93 6.98
CA ASN A 61 -2.17 7.99 5.51
C ASN A 61 -0.98 7.36 4.77
N LYS A 62 -0.59 6.13 5.16
CA LYS A 62 0.52 5.37 4.59
C LYS A 62 0.11 3.97 4.18
N TYR A 63 0.88 3.43 3.24
CA TYR A 63 0.71 2.06 2.77
C TYR A 63 1.99 1.27 2.96
N LEU A 64 1.85 0.05 3.46
CA LEU A 64 2.93 -0.92 3.60
C LEU A 64 2.60 -2.19 2.82
N TYR A 65 3.53 -2.65 1.99
CA TYR A 65 3.50 -3.99 1.42
C TYR A 65 4.66 -4.80 1.96
N VAL A 66 4.38 -5.98 2.50
CA VAL A 66 5.41 -6.91 2.99
C VAL A 66 5.19 -8.27 2.36
N ASN A 67 6.20 -8.85 1.75
CA ASN A 67 6.14 -10.24 1.32
C ASN A 67 7.29 -11.07 1.85
N MET A 68 7.14 -12.39 1.75
CA MET A 68 8.14 -13.39 2.09
C MET A 68 8.11 -14.48 1.02
N GLY A 69 9.29 -14.96 0.62
CA GLY A 69 9.43 -16.17 -0.19
C GLY A 69 9.45 -17.44 0.65
N ASN A 70 9.73 -18.58 0.02
CA ASN A 70 9.90 -19.89 0.68
C ASN A 70 11.29 -19.98 1.34
N GLU A 71 11.43 -19.35 2.53
CA GLU A 71 12.74 -19.19 3.17
C GLU A 71 12.89 -20.00 4.47
N GLY A 72 11.79 -20.26 5.17
CA GLY A 72 11.79 -21.04 6.42
C GLY A 72 12.53 -20.38 7.59
N GLY A 73 12.70 -21.12 8.69
CA GLY A 73 13.50 -20.74 9.85
C GLY A 73 13.11 -19.38 10.47
N GLN A 74 14.12 -18.62 10.90
CA GLN A 74 13.92 -17.33 11.56
C GLN A 74 13.29 -16.29 10.63
N MET A 75 13.56 -16.33 9.33
CA MET A 75 12.97 -15.42 8.35
C MET A 75 11.45 -15.56 8.34
N LEU A 76 10.95 -16.78 8.16
CA LEU A 76 9.52 -17.06 8.11
C LEU A 76 8.85 -16.73 9.46
N SER A 77 9.42 -17.20 10.57
CA SER A 77 8.84 -16.95 11.89
C SER A 77 8.74 -15.46 12.23
N ALA A 78 9.75 -14.65 11.85
CA ALA A 78 9.69 -13.20 12.05
C ALA A 78 8.64 -12.54 11.15
N PHE A 79 8.51 -12.99 9.90
CA PHE A 79 7.48 -12.49 8.97
C PHE A 79 6.06 -12.81 9.49
N GLU A 80 5.82 -14.03 9.97
CA GLU A 80 4.52 -14.44 10.51
C GLU A 80 4.13 -13.59 11.72
N ARG A 81 5.06 -13.42 12.68
CA ARG A 81 4.82 -12.55 13.85
C ARG A 81 4.59 -11.08 13.47
N TYR A 82 5.32 -10.59 12.48
CA TYR A 82 5.13 -9.22 12.01
C TYR A 82 3.75 -9.04 11.34
N THR A 83 3.34 -10.03 10.54
CA THR A 83 2.00 -10.07 9.94
C THR A 83 0.90 -10.10 11.01
N GLU A 84 1.08 -10.90 12.05
CA GLU A 84 0.15 -10.95 13.19
C GLU A 84 0.07 -9.60 13.90
N LEU A 85 1.20 -8.96 14.15
CA LEU A 85 1.25 -7.63 14.74
C LEU A 85 0.53 -6.57 13.88
N LEU A 86 0.72 -6.60 12.56
CA LEU A 86 -0.01 -5.72 11.63
C LEU A 86 -1.52 -5.96 11.71
N ASN A 87 -1.97 -7.22 11.81
CA ASN A 87 -3.39 -7.59 11.91
C ASN A 87 -4.07 -7.06 13.19
N THR A 88 -3.30 -6.75 14.23
CA THR A 88 -3.83 -6.13 15.46
C THR A 88 -3.95 -4.61 15.37
N SER A 89 -3.42 -3.98 14.32
CA SER A 89 -3.41 -2.54 14.15
C SER A 89 -4.78 -1.99 13.77
N ASN A 90 -5.21 -0.98 14.48
CA ASN A 90 -6.40 -0.17 14.16
C ASN A 90 -6.02 1.29 13.83
N ARG A 91 -4.76 1.54 13.48
CA ARG A 91 -4.28 2.91 13.23
C ARG A 91 -4.97 3.50 11.99
N GLU A 92 -5.63 4.65 12.19
CA GLU A 92 -6.38 5.32 11.13
C GLU A 92 -5.45 5.73 9.97
N GLY A 93 -5.94 5.58 8.73
CA GLY A 93 -5.20 5.92 7.51
C GLY A 93 -4.04 4.97 7.17
N PHE A 94 -3.68 4.03 8.05
CA PHE A 94 -2.68 3.02 7.75
C PHE A 94 -3.31 1.82 7.03
N SER A 95 -2.79 1.50 5.86
CA SER A 95 -3.19 0.32 5.10
C SER A 95 -1.98 -0.55 4.78
N TYR A 96 -2.16 -1.85 4.77
CA TYR A 96 -1.11 -2.80 4.45
C TYR A 96 -1.64 -4.02 3.72
N ASP A 97 -0.76 -4.67 3.00
CA ASP A 97 -0.95 -6.02 2.44
C ASP A 97 0.27 -6.86 2.80
N THR A 98 0.05 -8.13 3.14
CA THR A 98 1.09 -9.14 3.33
C THR A 98 0.92 -10.29 2.34
N ASN A 99 2.02 -10.91 1.91
CA ASN A 99 1.99 -12.05 1.01
C ASN A 99 3.12 -13.03 1.31
N LEU A 100 2.78 -14.28 1.56
CA LEU A 100 3.74 -15.39 1.58
C LEU A 100 3.67 -16.11 0.24
N ASP A 101 4.74 -16.02 -0.56
CA ASP A 101 4.84 -16.66 -1.87
C ASP A 101 5.79 -17.84 -1.81
N ILE A 102 5.24 -19.03 -1.61
CA ILE A 102 6.02 -20.26 -1.50
C ILE A 102 6.65 -20.71 -2.83
N SER A 103 6.28 -20.12 -3.96
CA SER A 103 6.88 -20.38 -5.25
C SER A 103 8.17 -19.60 -5.48
N GLU A 104 8.41 -18.57 -4.69
CA GLU A 104 9.58 -17.71 -4.79
C GLU A 104 10.62 -18.02 -3.70
N SER A 105 11.89 -17.82 -4.04
CA SER A 105 13.00 -17.90 -3.10
C SER A 105 13.35 -16.50 -2.56
N HIS A 106 14.26 -16.43 -1.57
CA HIS A 106 14.80 -15.15 -1.09
C HIS A 106 15.28 -14.24 -2.23
N ASN A 107 15.95 -14.81 -3.23
CA ASN A 107 16.55 -14.02 -4.32
C ASN A 107 15.57 -13.59 -5.40
N THR A 108 14.41 -14.25 -5.52
CA THR A 108 13.42 -14.00 -6.60
C THR A 108 12.18 -13.26 -6.10
N THR A 109 11.89 -13.33 -4.79
CA THR A 109 10.68 -12.77 -4.18
C THR A 109 10.52 -11.26 -4.39
N ALA A 110 11.64 -10.51 -4.51
CA ALA A 110 11.58 -9.08 -4.74
C ALA A 110 10.97 -8.73 -6.11
N LEU A 111 11.32 -9.48 -7.16
CA LEU A 111 10.81 -9.23 -8.52
C LEU A 111 9.32 -9.55 -8.62
N ALA A 112 8.92 -10.73 -8.16
CA ALA A 112 7.52 -11.16 -8.15
C ALA A 112 6.67 -10.26 -7.23
N GLY A 113 7.17 -10.00 -6.02
CA GLY A 113 6.51 -9.15 -5.03
C GLY A 113 6.35 -7.69 -5.49
N MET A 114 7.29 -7.14 -6.24
CA MET A 114 7.20 -5.78 -6.79
C MET A 114 5.98 -5.63 -7.70
N SER A 115 5.75 -6.60 -8.60
CA SER A 115 4.57 -6.59 -9.47
C SER A 115 3.27 -6.59 -8.66
N LEU A 116 3.17 -7.45 -7.65
CA LEU A 116 2.00 -7.56 -6.81
C LEU A 116 1.79 -6.31 -5.92
N ALA A 117 2.87 -5.77 -5.34
CA ALA A 117 2.83 -4.54 -4.56
C ALA A 117 2.25 -3.36 -5.36
N PHE A 118 2.71 -3.18 -6.59
CA PHE A 118 2.16 -2.15 -7.48
C PHE A 118 0.71 -2.42 -7.87
N GLN A 119 0.33 -3.66 -8.14
CA GLN A 119 -1.06 -4.00 -8.44
C GLN A 119 -1.98 -3.63 -7.27
N LYS A 120 -1.62 -4.03 -6.05
CA LYS A 120 -2.35 -3.72 -4.82
C LYS A 120 -2.45 -2.21 -4.60
N GLN A 121 -1.32 -1.52 -4.63
CA GLN A 121 -1.25 -0.07 -4.44
C GLN A 121 -2.03 0.70 -5.51
N LEU A 122 -1.88 0.37 -6.79
CA LEU A 122 -2.54 1.07 -7.89
C LEU A 122 -4.04 0.77 -7.99
N THR A 123 -4.50 -0.37 -7.48
CA THR A 123 -5.94 -0.68 -7.41
C THR A 123 -6.65 0.33 -6.52
N SER A 124 -6.04 0.71 -5.39
CA SER A 124 -6.58 1.75 -4.50
C SER A 124 -6.54 3.16 -5.10
N LEU A 125 -5.84 3.37 -6.21
CA LEU A 125 -5.79 4.65 -6.93
C LEU A 125 -6.83 4.78 -8.06
N ARG A 126 -7.67 3.77 -8.24
CA ARG A 126 -8.72 3.76 -9.29
C ARG A 126 -10.11 3.73 -8.65
N PRO A 127 -11.09 4.48 -9.19
CA PRO A 127 -12.47 4.39 -8.70
C PRO A 127 -13.02 2.99 -8.97
N SER A 128 -13.81 2.49 -8.02
CA SER A 128 -14.57 1.25 -8.20
C SER A 128 -15.66 1.40 -9.27
N GLY A 129 -16.20 0.28 -9.77
CA GLY A 129 -17.35 0.31 -10.68
C GLY A 129 -18.51 1.10 -10.09
N GLU A 130 -18.82 0.92 -8.81
CA GLU A 130 -19.88 1.66 -8.11
C GLU A 130 -19.68 3.18 -8.12
N VAL A 131 -18.45 3.65 -7.98
CA VAL A 131 -18.16 5.10 -8.07
C VAL A 131 -18.38 5.60 -9.50
N ILE A 132 -17.97 4.81 -10.49
CA ILE A 132 -18.15 5.15 -11.91
C ILE A 132 -19.64 5.20 -12.28
N GLU A 133 -20.43 4.27 -11.77
CA GLU A 133 -21.89 4.20 -11.99
C GLU A 133 -22.66 5.38 -11.38
N LYS A 134 -22.11 6.00 -10.32
CA LYS A 134 -22.67 7.22 -9.70
C LYS A 134 -22.39 8.50 -10.50
N GLY A 135 -21.67 8.40 -11.62
CA GLY A 135 -21.45 9.51 -12.53
C GLY A 135 -20.22 10.37 -12.24
N VAL A 136 -20.07 11.42 -13.03
CA VAL A 136 -18.87 12.29 -13.07
C VAL A 136 -18.61 12.97 -11.73
N THR A 137 -19.66 13.43 -11.06
CA THR A 137 -19.53 14.11 -9.74
C THR A 137 -18.91 13.19 -8.69
N ALA A 138 -19.34 11.93 -8.63
CA ALA A 138 -18.79 10.93 -7.71
C ALA A 138 -17.32 10.62 -8.04
N ILE A 139 -16.96 10.53 -9.31
CA ILE A 139 -15.58 10.35 -9.76
C ILE A 139 -14.70 11.54 -9.34
N GLN A 140 -15.18 12.77 -9.54
CA GLN A 140 -14.45 13.97 -9.13
C GLN A 140 -14.22 14.01 -7.62
N GLN A 141 -15.24 13.68 -6.83
CA GLN A 141 -15.11 13.62 -5.36
C GLN A 141 -14.12 12.53 -4.96
N TYR A 142 -14.18 11.34 -5.54
CA TYR A 142 -13.21 10.27 -5.31
C TYR A 142 -11.76 10.73 -5.52
N TYR A 143 -11.48 11.41 -6.65
CA TYR A 143 -10.11 11.89 -6.92
C TYR A 143 -9.70 13.07 -6.02
N LYS A 144 -10.64 13.86 -5.53
CA LYS A 144 -10.38 14.89 -4.52
C LYS A 144 -9.96 14.27 -3.19
N ASP A 145 -10.68 13.23 -2.75
CA ASP A 145 -10.36 12.51 -1.50
C ASP A 145 -9.03 11.76 -1.63
N LEU A 146 -8.79 11.15 -2.78
CA LEU A 146 -7.53 10.51 -3.12
C LEU A 146 -6.36 11.50 -3.06
N SER A 147 -6.55 12.70 -3.60
CA SER A 147 -5.55 13.77 -3.57
C SER A 147 -5.21 14.18 -2.15
N LYS A 148 -6.23 14.30 -1.30
CA LYS A 148 -6.06 14.60 0.12
C LYS A 148 -5.32 13.46 0.84
N LYS A 149 -5.75 12.21 0.61
CA LYS A 149 -5.17 11.02 1.23
C LYS A 149 -3.68 10.87 0.92
N TYR A 150 -3.28 11.08 -0.32
CA TYR A 150 -1.91 10.81 -0.78
C TYR A 150 -1.04 12.05 -0.96
N GLY A 151 -1.55 13.25 -0.68
CA GLY A 151 -0.79 14.49 -0.71
C GLY A 151 -0.32 14.91 -2.11
N TYR A 152 -0.95 14.45 -3.20
CA TYR A 152 -0.66 14.87 -4.55
C TYR A 152 -1.94 15.10 -5.36
N ASN A 153 -1.91 15.97 -6.37
CA ASN A 153 -3.07 16.28 -7.20
C ASN A 153 -3.40 15.12 -8.16
N ALA A 154 -4.18 14.16 -7.68
CA ALA A 154 -4.72 13.06 -8.49
C ALA A 154 -5.85 13.60 -9.38
N LYS A 155 -5.80 13.30 -10.67
CA LYS A 155 -6.82 13.72 -11.64
C LYS A 155 -7.62 12.52 -12.14
N PRO A 156 -8.92 12.69 -12.42
CA PRO A 156 -9.72 11.67 -13.06
C PRO A 156 -9.07 11.15 -14.33
N SER A 157 -9.04 9.83 -14.48
CA SER A 157 -8.57 9.23 -15.72
C SER A 157 -9.59 9.46 -16.83
N TYR A 158 -9.13 9.68 -18.05
CA TYR A 158 -9.99 9.77 -19.23
C TYR A 158 -10.96 8.56 -19.34
N LYS A 159 -10.46 7.36 -19.04
CA LYS A 159 -11.28 6.13 -19.09
C LYS A 159 -12.43 6.16 -18.09
N ALA A 160 -12.22 6.64 -16.87
CA ALA A 160 -13.28 6.71 -15.86
C ALA A 160 -14.36 7.70 -16.26
N ILE A 161 -14.00 8.89 -16.72
CA ILE A 161 -14.95 9.92 -17.20
C ILE A 161 -15.72 9.42 -18.43
N ASN A 162 -15.03 8.83 -19.39
CA ASN A 162 -15.65 8.32 -20.62
C ASN A 162 -16.65 7.19 -20.33
N HIS A 163 -16.29 6.27 -19.40
CA HIS A 163 -17.18 5.20 -18.98
C HIS A 163 -18.46 5.74 -18.31
N ALA A 164 -18.31 6.72 -17.41
CA ALA A 164 -19.48 7.37 -16.80
C ALA A 164 -20.37 8.05 -17.84
N GLY A 165 -19.78 8.71 -18.85
CA GLY A 165 -20.52 9.31 -19.95
C GLY A 165 -21.31 8.29 -20.78
N TYR A 166 -20.73 7.15 -21.11
CA TYR A 166 -21.46 6.07 -21.80
C TYR A 166 -22.58 5.49 -20.93
N ASN A 167 -22.36 5.28 -19.66
CA ASN A 167 -23.39 4.80 -18.73
C ASN A 167 -24.58 5.80 -18.65
N ALA A 168 -24.30 7.09 -18.62
CA ALA A 168 -25.33 8.13 -18.63
C ALA A 168 -26.16 8.11 -19.92
N LEU A 169 -25.48 7.99 -21.06
CA LEU A 169 -26.17 7.87 -22.37
C LEU A 169 -27.08 6.64 -22.43
N GLU A 170 -26.63 5.48 -21.97
CA GLU A 170 -27.43 4.25 -21.92
C GLU A 170 -28.67 4.38 -21.02
N LYS A 171 -28.54 5.11 -19.91
CA LYS A 171 -29.63 5.39 -18.95
C LYS A 171 -30.50 6.57 -19.35
N GLN A 172 -30.20 7.25 -20.45
CA GLN A 172 -30.81 8.51 -20.86
C GLN A 172 -30.79 9.61 -19.78
N ASP A 173 -29.76 9.56 -18.94
CA ASP A 173 -29.50 10.54 -17.89
C ASP A 173 -28.48 11.58 -18.41
N TYR A 174 -29.02 12.73 -18.84
CA TYR A 174 -28.21 13.78 -19.48
C TYR A 174 -27.77 14.88 -18.52
N ASP A 175 -28.12 14.78 -17.23
CA ASP A 175 -27.82 15.76 -16.19
C ASP A 175 -26.57 15.35 -15.34
N THR A 176 -25.90 14.25 -15.68
CA THR A 176 -24.79 13.66 -14.91
C THR A 176 -23.42 14.14 -15.37
#